data_cd69dd0f00cfb3c59cbb021b1c1cdb2c
#
_entry.id   cd69dd0f00cfb3c59cbb021b1c1cdb2c
#
_cell.length_a   1.000
_cell.length_b   1.000
_cell.length_c   1.000
_cell.angle_alpha   90.00
_cell.angle_beta   90.00
_cell.angle_gamma   90.00
#
_symmetry.space_group_name_H-M   'P 1'
#
loop_
_entity.id
_entity.type
_entity.pdbx_description
1 polymer ?
#
loop_
_entity_poly.entity_id
_entity_poly.type
_entity_poly.pdbx_seq_one_letter_code
_entity_poly.pdbx_strand_id
1 'polypeptide(L)'
;MKDYIIFLSVFLIFLSNSVFSQSEKIISKSKVNWIELKNTTQIDNNGKKIIIDLYTDWCGWCKVMDRNTFTNPKVISLINDNFLPIKFNAEYQNTVSFNNNSFKYVKSGRKGINELAYHLTSGNLSYPMTIFLDENYKIITLLPGYHKPQFYKLVLTYIGENHWKKMSWDSFLKNNSK
;
A
#
# COMPACT_ATOMS: atom_id res chain seq x y z
N MET A 1 -50.95 8.99 -19.08
CA MET A 1 -50.10 9.99 -18.37
C MET A 1 -49.41 9.46 -17.13
N LYS A 2 -50.04 8.60 -16.33
CA LYS A 2 -49.39 8.01 -15.13
C LYS A 2 -48.22 7.09 -15.45
N ASP A 3 -48.30 6.29 -16.50
CA ASP A 3 -47.25 5.32 -16.88
C ASP A 3 -45.98 6.01 -17.42
N TYR A 4 -46.13 7.17 -18.05
CA TYR A 4 -45.00 7.98 -18.56
C TYR A 4 -44.16 8.59 -17.42
N ILE A 5 -44.78 8.97 -16.31
CA ILE A 5 -44.14 9.54 -15.14
C ILE A 5 -43.29 8.47 -14.41
N ILE A 6 -43.80 7.22 -14.33
CA ILE A 6 -43.07 6.10 -13.72
C ILE A 6 -41.83 5.74 -14.54
N PHE A 7 -41.92 5.71 -15.87
CA PHE A 7 -40.79 5.45 -16.75
C PHE A 7 -39.69 6.53 -16.62
N LEU A 8 -40.08 7.81 -16.51
CA LEU A 8 -39.15 8.91 -16.37
C LEU A 8 -38.42 8.87 -15.01
N SER A 9 -39.12 8.51 -13.92
CA SER A 9 -38.53 8.40 -12.59
C SER A 9 -37.53 7.24 -12.47
N VAL A 10 -37.82 6.10 -13.07
CA VAL A 10 -36.94 4.93 -13.09
C VAL A 10 -35.67 5.23 -13.92
N PHE A 11 -35.82 5.93 -15.05
CA PHE A 11 -34.69 6.31 -15.90
C PHE A 11 -33.74 7.29 -15.20
N LEU A 12 -34.29 8.26 -14.44
CA LEU A 12 -33.49 9.21 -13.64
C LEU A 12 -32.71 8.52 -12.51
N ILE A 13 -33.27 7.48 -11.87
CA ILE A 13 -32.59 6.71 -10.83
C ILE A 13 -31.42 5.90 -11.40
N PHE A 14 -31.57 5.34 -12.61
CA PHE A 14 -30.48 4.62 -13.29
C PHE A 14 -29.31 5.54 -13.68
N LEU A 15 -29.60 6.76 -14.12
CA LEU A 15 -28.57 7.73 -14.47
C LEU A 15 -27.78 8.21 -13.23
N SER A 16 -28.44 8.43 -12.08
CA SER A 16 -27.77 8.85 -10.86
C SER A 16 -26.83 7.78 -10.28
N ASN A 17 -27.19 6.53 -10.35
CA ASN A 17 -26.36 5.42 -9.89
C ASN A 17 -25.11 5.20 -10.77
N SER A 18 -25.20 5.42 -12.07
CA SER A 18 -24.04 5.30 -12.97
C SER A 18 -23.01 6.42 -12.78
N VAL A 19 -23.45 7.65 -12.53
CA VAL A 19 -22.57 8.79 -12.27
C VAL A 19 -21.85 8.65 -10.91
N PHE A 20 -22.55 8.17 -9.88
CA PHE A 20 -21.97 7.94 -8.56
C PHE A 20 -20.89 6.85 -8.60
N SER A 21 -21.17 5.73 -9.28
CA SER A 21 -20.19 4.64 -9.46
C SER A 21 -18.95 5.05 -10.24
N GLN A 22 -19.08 5.92 -11.24
CA GLN A 22 -17.94 6.46 -11.98
C GLN A 22 -17.09 7.42 -11.14
N SER A 23 -17.71 8.24 -10.29
CA SER A 23 -16.96 9.17 -9.43
C SER A 23 -16.13 8.45 -8.36
N GLU A 24 -16.64 7.40 -7.75
CA GLU A 24 -15.86 6.56 -6.81
C GLU A 24 -14.68 5.88 -7.51
N LYS A 25 -14.86 5.37 -8.72
CA LYS A 25 -13.78 4.73 -9.50
C LYS A 25 -12.69 5.72 -9.92
N ILE A 26 -13.03 6.97 -10.16
CA ILE A 26 -12.07 8.04 -10.49
C ILE A 26 -11.30 8.46 -9.25
N ILE A 27 -11.94 8.62 -8.10
CA ILE A 27 -11.32 9.01 -6.84
C ILE A 27 -10.36 7.92 -6.35
N SER A 28 -10.70 6.63 -6.51
CA SER A 28 -9.83 5.51 -6.13
C SER A 28 -8.54 5.42 -6.96
N LYS A 29 -8.48 6.07 -8.14
CA LYS A 29 -7.30 6.12 -9.00
C LYS A 29 -6.40 7.34 -8.75
N SER A 30 -6.84 8.31 -7.96
CA SER A 30 -6.11 9.57 -7.75
C SER A 30 -5.11 9.52 -6.59
N LYS A 31 -5.19 8.53 -5.72
CA LYS A 31 -4.30 8.34 -4.57
C LYS A 31 -4.10 6.85 -4.26
N VAL A 32 -3.04 6.55 -3.50
CA VAL A 32 -2.87 5.21 -2.95
C VAL A 32 -3.92 4.98 -1.86
N ASN A 33 -4.60 3.84 -1.91
CA ASN A 33 -5.66 3.47 -0.95
C ASN A 33 -5.05 2.87 0.31
N TRP A 34 -4.23 3.66 1.02
CA TRP A 34 -3.54 3.22 2.21
C TRP A 34 -4.50 2.75 3.30
N ILE A 35 -4.23 1.56 3.84
CA ILE A 35 -4.83 1.05 5.07
C ILE A 35 -3.86 1.36 6.21
N GLU A 36 -4.33 2.06 7.23
CA GLU A 36 -3.56 2.26 8.44
C GLU A 36 -3.78 1.09 9.41
N LEU A 37 -2.70 0.47 9.85
CA LEU A 37 -2.76 -0.51 10.92
C LEU A 37 -3.03 0.22 12.24
N LYS A 38 -4.28 0.23 12.63
CA LYS A 38 -4.75 0.76 13.92
C LYS A 38 -5.52 -0.33 14.64
N ASN A 39 -5.24 -0.50 15.93
CA ASN A 39 -6.01 -1.38 16.83
C ASN A 39 -6.39 -2.74 16.22
N THR A 40 -6.09 -3.80 16.85
CA THR A 40 -6.55 -5.20 16.76
C THR A 40 -7.34 -5.69 15.51
N THR A 41 -7.49 -4.91 14.46
CA THR A 41 -8.23 -5.35 13.26
C THR A 41 -7.32 -6.21 12.41
N GLN A 42 -7.63 -7.49 12.31
CA GLN A 42 -6.97 -8.37 11.37
C GLN A 42 -7.30 -7.90 9.95
N ILE A 43 -6.27 -7.69 9.16
CA ILE A 43 -6.41 -7.33 7.75
C ILE A 43 -6.42 -8.61 6.93
N ASP A 44 -7.52 -8.84 6.22
CA ASP A 44 -7.59 -9.86 5.17
C ASP A 44 -7.01 -9.26 3.89
N ASN A 45 -5.95 -9.88 3.38
CA ASN A 45 -5.32 -9.46 2.13
C ASN A 45 -6.09 -9.93 0.88
N ASN A 46 -7.16 -10.72 1.05
CA ASN A 46 -7.97 -11.26 -0.05
C ASN A 46 -7.12 -11.93 -1.16
N GLY A 47 -6.05 -12.61 -0.77
CA GLY A 47 -5.13 -13.27 -1.69
C GLY A 47 -4.23 -12.30 -2.48
N LYS A 48 -4.15 -11.02 -2.10
CA LYS A 48 -3.21 -10.05 -2.69
C LYS A 48 -1.87 -10.04 -1.98
N LYS A 49 -0.82 -9.69 -2.70
CA LYS A 49 0.44 -9.28 -2.10
C LYS A 49 0.25 -8.04 -1.25
N ILE A 50 1.11 -7.86 -0.26
CA ILE A 50 1.04 -6.72 0.65
C ILE A 50 2.25 -5.82 0.40
N ILE A 51 2.01 -4.53 0.36
CA ILE A 51 3.05 -3.50 0.39
C ILE A 51 2.88 -2.67 1.66
N ILE A 52 3.95 -2.56 2.46
CA ILE A 52 3.94 -1.77 3.70
C ILE A 52 4.91 -0.60 3.54
N ASP A 53 4.39 0.62 3.66
CA ASP A 53 5.20 1.82 3.86
C ASP A 53 5.43 2.00 5.36
N LEU A 54 6.64 1.64 5.80
CA LEU A 54 7.09 1.77 7.18
C LEU A 54 7.72 3.14 7.39
N TYR A 55 7.12 3.96 8.25
CA TYR A 55 7.53 5.34 8.49
C TYR A 55 7.58 5.69 9.98
N THR A 56 8.04 6.90 10.27
CA THR A 56 7.88 7.59 11.57
C THR A 56 7.48 9.03 11.35
N ASP A 57 6.83 9.66 12.32
CA ASP A 57 6.33 11.05 12.19
C ASP A 57 7.43 12.09 11.99
N TRP A 58 8.62 11.83 12.53
CA TRP A 58 9.80 12.71 12.41
C TRP A 58 10.61 12.48 11.12
N CYS A 59 10.27 11.44 10.32
CA CYS A 59 11.04 11.07 9.12
C CYS A 59 10.84 12.07 7.97
N GLY A 60 11.80 12.92 7.71
CA GLY A 60 11.75 13.89 6.63
C GLY A 60 11.70 13.26 5.24
N TRP A 61 12.46 12.19 4.99
CA TRP A 61 12.46 11.48 3.71
C TRP A 61 11.16 10.70 3.45
N CYS A 62 10.46 10.26 4.50
CA CYS A 62 9.12 9.69 4.35
C CYS A 62 8.15 10.73 3.77
N LYS A 63 8.18 11.95 4.32
CA LYS A 63 7.37 13.07 3.81
C LYS A 63 7.72 13.45 2.36
N VAL A 64 9.00 13.33 1.98
CA VAL A 64 9.43 13.52 0.58
C VAL A 64 8.88 12.42 -0.32
N MET A 65 8.90 11.16 0.13
CA MET A 65 8.36 10.02 -0.62
C MET A 65 6.85 10.12 -0.79
N ASP A 66 6.14 10.55 0.26
CA ASP A 66 4.69 10.83 0.20
C ASP A 66 4.35 11.85 -0.89
N ARG A 67 5.09 12.96 -0.96
CA ARG A 67 4.82 14.04 -1.91
C ARG A 67 5.25 13.75 -3.34
N ASN A 68 6.33 13.02 -3.54
CA ASN A 68 6.96 12.89 -4.85
C ASN A 68 6.72 11.53 -5.51
N THR A 69 6.68 10.45 -4.70
CA THR A 69 6.58 9.08 -5.22
C THR A 69 5.16 8.55 -5.17
N PHE A 70 4.51 8.66 -4.01
CA PHE A 70 3.15 8.16 -3.83
C PHE A 70 2.05 9.04 -4.44
N THR A 71 2.41 10.19 -4.99
CA THR A 71 1.51 11.03 -5.80
C THR A 71 1.64 10.78 -7.32
N ASN A 72 2.63 9.99 -7.74
CA ASN A 72 2.81 9.71 -9.17
C ASN A 72 1.69 8.78 -9.68
N PRO A 73 0.95 9.12 -10.74
CA PRO A 73 -0.23 8.36 -11.19
C PRO A 73 0.07 6.90 -11.52
N LYS A 74 1.24 6.61 -12.11
CA LYS A 74 1.62 5.23 -12.44
C LYS A 74 1.99 4.42 -11.19
N VAL A 75 2.62 5.06 -10.20
CA VAL A 75 2.89 4.43 -8.88
C VAL A 75 1.58 4.11 -8.17
N ILE A 76 0.65 5.06 -8.15
CA ILE A 76 -0.69 4.87 -7.56
C ILE A 76 -1.40 3.67 -8.19
N SER A 77 -1.47 3.62 -9.52
CA SER A 77 -2.11 2.52 -10.25
C SER A 77 -1.45 1.17 -9.91
N LEU A 78 -0.10 1.09 -10.02
CA LEU A 78 0.62 -0.15 -9.76
C LEU A 78 0.42 -0.66 -8.32
N ILE A 79 0.39 0.24 -7.33
CA ILE A 79 0.15 -0.15 -5.94
C ILE A 79 -1.29 -0.65 -5.78
N ASN A 80 -2.29 0.14 -6.17
CA ASN A 80 -3.69 -0.18 -5.95
C ASN A 80 -4.15 -1.43 -6.71
N ASP A 81 -3.60 -1.65 -7.91
CA ASP A 81 -3.98 -2.78 -8.76
C ASP A 81 -3.37 -4.11 -8.26
N ASN A 82 -2.10 -4.09 -7.78
CA ASN A 82 -1.35 -5.30 -7.50
C ASN A 82 -1.18 -5.65 -6.01
N PHE A 83 -1.44 -4.70 -5.11
CA PHE A 83 -1.14 -4.89 -3.68
C PHE A 83 -2.30 -4.49 -2.79
N LEU A 84 -2.26 -4.99 -1.57
CA LEU A 84 -2.94 -4.40 -0.42
C LEU A 84 -1.97 -3.39 0.22
N PRO A 85 -2.19 -2.07 0.09
CA PRO A 85 -1.27 -1.08 0.60
C PRO A 85 -1.52 -0.77 2.07
N ILE A 86 -0.49 -0.90 2.89
CA ILE A 86 -0.50 -0.61 4.32
C ILE A 86 0.47 0.52 4.62
N LYS A 87 0.03 1.52 5.38
CA LYS A 87 0.88 2.56 5.94
C LYS A 87 1.02 2.33 7.43
N PHE A 88 2.25 2.13 7.91
CA PHE A 88 2.50 1.76 9.30
C PHE A 88 3.56 2.63 9.96
N ASN A 89 3.14 3.33 11.03
CA ASN A 89 4.09 4.08 11.86
C ASN A 89 4.81 3.10 12.79
N ALA A 90 6.14 3.01 12.63
CA ALA A 90 6.97 2.13 13.44
C ALA A 90 6.94 2.45 14.95
N GLU A 91 6.60 3.69 15.31
CA GLU A 91 6.48 4.15 16.71
C GLU A 91 5.03 4.11 17.21
N TYR A 92 4.11 3.39 16.53
CA TYR A 92 2.71 3.28 16.95
C TYR A 92 2.58 2.60 18.32
N GLN A 93 1.96 3.32 19.28
CA GLN A 93 2.03 2.95 20.70
C GLN A 93 0.99 1.90 21.14
N ASN A 94 -0.03 1.66 20.33
CA ASN A 94 -1.02 0.65 20.66
C ASN A 94 -0.64 -0.71 20.06
N THR A 95 -1.26 -1.76 20.61
CA THR A 95 -1.13 -3.10 20.07
C THR A 95 -1.77 -3.19 18.69
N VAL A 96 -1.12 -3.86 17.74
CA VAL A 96 -1.66 -4.16 16.41
C VAL A 96 -1.74 -5.67 16.21
N SER A 97 -2.74 -6.10 15.45
CA SER A 97 -2.85 -7.48 14.99
C SER A 97 -2.45 -7.58 13.52
N PHE A 98 -1.55 -8.49 13.20
CA PHE A 98 -1.10 -8.73 11.85
C PHE A 98 -0.80 -10.23 11.66
N ASN A 99 -1.37 -10.83 10.62
CA ASN A 99 -1.21 -12.25 10.32
C ASN A 99 -1.43 -13.16 11.57
N ASN A 100 -2.58 -13.02 12.23
CA ASN A 100 -2.97 -13.75 13.45
C ASN A 100 -2.05 -13.57 14.68
N ASN A 101 -1.08 -12.68 14.63
CA ASN A 101 -0.19 -12.36 15.73
C ASN A 101 -0.50 -10.95 16.27
N SER A 102 -0.20 -10.75 17.55
CA SER A 102 -0.37 -9.49 18.26
C SER A 102 0.99 -8.89 18.58
N PHE A 103 1.19 -7.63 18.22
CA PHE A 103 2.45 -6.90 18.36
C PHE A 103 2.24 -5.66 19.22
N LYS A 104 3.03 -5.54 20.29
CA LYS A 104 2.93 -4.44 21.26
C LYS A 104 3.96 -3.35 20.96
N TYR A 105 3.72 -2.19 21.53
CA TYR A 105 4.76 -1.16 21.58
C TYR A 105 5.73 -1.47 22.70
N VAL A 106 7.03 -1.49 22.40
CA VAL A 106 8.11 -1.70 23.36
C VAL A 106 8.87 -0.40 23.53
N LYS A 107 8.80 0.16 24.74
CA LYS A 107 9.51 1.39 25.11
C LYS A 107 11.00 1.09 25.33
N SER A 108 11.86 1.89 24.70
CA SER A 108 13.31 1.83 24.90
C SER A 108 13.84 3.26 25.15
N GLY A 109 14.18 3.57 26.39
CA GLY A 109 14.57 4.91 26.78
C GLY A 109 13.48 5.96 26.56
N ARG A 110 13.81 7.04 25.85
CA ARG A 110 12.87 8.14 25.53
C ARG A 110 11.92 7.82 24.37
N LYS A 111 12.24 6.83 23.57
CA LYS A 111 11.45 6.39 22.42
C LYS A 111 11.07 4.93 22.59
N GLY A 112 10.43 4.37 21.64
CA GLY A 112 10.12 2.97 21.56
C GLY A 112 9.67 2.62 20.16
N ILE A 113 9.40 1.35 19.94
CA ILE A 113 9.02 0.83 18.64
C ILE A 113 7.94 -0.21 18.81
N ASN A 114 7.07 -0.33 17.83
CA ASN A 114 6.15 -1.44 17.77
C ASN A 114 6.87 -2.72 17.32
N GLU A 115 6.63 -3.82 18.02
CA GLU A 115 7.24 -5.12 17.72
C GLU A 115 7.02 -5.57 16.28
N LEU A 116 5.92 -5.15 15.63
CA LEU A 116 5.67 -5.48 14.22
C LEU A 116 6.75 -4.86 13.31
N ALA A 117 7.16 -3.62 13.55
CA ALA A 117 8.23 -3.00 12.77
C ALA A 117 9.55 -3.76 12.94
N TYR A 118 9.89 -4.15 14.17
CA TYR A 118 11.06 -4.97 14.45
C TYR A 118 10.98 -6.34 13.78
N HIS A 119 9.83 -7.01 13.88
CA HIS A 119 9.59 -8.33 13.28
C HIS A 119 9.73 -8.31 11.75
N LEU A 120 9.07 -7.35 11.09
CA LEU A 120 9.10 -7.23 9.62
C LEU A 120 10.49 -6.87 9.06
N THR A 121 11.34 -6.23 9.84
CA THR A 121 12.66 -5.78 9.41
C THR A 121 13.81 -6.62 9.98
N SER A 122 13.49 -7.64 10.79
CA SER A 122 14.46 -8.40 11.56
C SER A 122 15.40 -7.50 12.38
N GLY A 123 14.86 -6.38 12.90
CA GLY A 123 15.58 -5.38 13.66
C GLY A 123 16.41 -4.36 12.86
N ASN A 124 16.52 -4.52 11.54
CA ASN A 124 17.25 -3.59 10.66
C ASN A 124 16.37 -2.39 10.27
N LEU A 125 16.15 -1.51 11.21
CA LEU A 125 15.24 -0.37 11.05
C LEU A 125 15.88 0.78 10.30
N SER A 126 15.22 1.22 9.23
CA SER A 126 15.51 2.48 8.53
C SER A 126 14.21 3.08 7.99
N TYR A 127 14.17 4.39 7.78
CA TYR A 127 12.96 5.07 7.32
C TYR A 127 13.27 6.08 6.21
N PRO A 128 12.41 6.14 5.15
CA PRO A 128 11.32 5.21 4.88
C PRO A 128 11.83 3.81 4.55
N MET A 129 10.99 2.80 4.72
CA MET A 129 11.24 1.46 4.23
C MET A 129 9.99 0.90 3.59
N THR A 130 10.10 0.40 2.37
CA THR A 130 9.01 -0.36 1.75
C THR A 130 9.24 -1.85 1.97
N ILE A 131 8.24 -2.54 2.50
CA ILE A 131 8.27 -3.99 2.76
C ILE A 131 7.29 -4.66 1.81
N PHE A 132 7.75 -5.66 1.06
CA PHE A 132 6.92 -6.44 0.17
C PHE A 132 6.73 -7.84 0.73
N LEU A 133 5.45 -8.25 0.85
CA LEU A 133 5.06 -9.59 1.29
C LEU A 133 4.25 -10.27 0.19
N ASP A 134 4.38 -11.58 0.10
CA ASP A 134 3.53 -12.39 -0.76
C ASP A 134 2.11 -12.56 -0.19
N GLU A 135 1.29 -13.30 -0.89
CA GLU A 135 -0.10 -13.59 -0.56
C GLU A 135 -0.24 -14.36 0.78
N ASN A 136 0.84 -15.00 1.24
CA ASN A 136 0.92 -15.79 2.47
C ASN A 136 1.67 -15.06 3.60
N TYR A 137 1.80 -13.73 3.51
CA TYR A 137 2.52 -12.88 4.47
C TYR A 137 4.03 -13.14 4.59
N LYS A 138 4.62 -13.88 3.65
CA LYS A 138 6.07 -14.13 3.61
C LYS A 138 6.77 -12.93 2.97
N ILE A 139 7.85 -12.47 3.59
CA ILE A 139 8.66 -11.36 3.07
C ILE A 139 9.28 -11.77 1.73
N ILE A 140 8.97 -10.97 0.68
CA ILE A 140 9.63 -11.07 -0.63
C ILE A 140 10.94 -10.30 -0.58
N THR A 141 10.88 -9.02 -0.17
CA THR A 141 12.06 -8.15 -0.06
C THR A 141 11.77 -6.91 0.79
N LEU A 142 12.83 -6.32 1.29
CA LEU A 142 12.86 -5.01 1.97
C LEU A 142 13.54 -4.01 1.05
N LEU A 143 12.96 -2.84 0.90
CA LEU A 143 13.49 -1.75 0.09
C LEU A 143 13.69 -0.52 0.98
N PRO A 144 14.89 -0.33 1.55
CA PRO A 144 15.16 0.79 2.46
C PRO A 144 15.39 2.10 1.70
N GLY A 145 14.98 3.20 2.32
CA GLY A 145 15.25 4.56 1.86
C GLY A 145 14.25 5.12 0.86
N TYR A 146 14.47 6.39 0.52
CA TYR A 146 13.68 7.13 -0.45
C TYR A 146 14.00 6.71 -1.88
N HIS A 147 12.97 6.45 -2.67
CA HIS A 147 13.10 6.11 -4.09
C HIS A 147 12.24 7.03 -4.95
N LYS A 148 12.86 7.56 -6.02
CA LYS A 148 12.15 8.35 -7.03
C LYS A 148 11.11 7.50 -7.80
N PRO A 149 10.04 8.11 -8.35
CA PRO A 149 8.98 7.38 -9.06
C PRO A 149 9.48 6.46 -10.17
N GLN A 150 10.53 6.85 -10.89
CA GLN A 150 11.07 6.10 -12.03
C GLN A 150 11.57 4.72 -11.59
N PHE A 151 12.41 4.68 -10.56
CA PHE A 151 12.91 3.43 -10.00
C PHE A 151 11.82 2.64 -9.28
N TYR A 152 10.99 3.35 -8.51
CA TYR A 152 9.94 2.71 -7.72
C TYR A 152 8.91 1.98 -8.59
N LYS A 153 8.56 2.52 -9.76
CA LYS A 153 7.72 1.85 -10.75
C LYS A 153 8.30 0.50 -11.22
N LEU A 154 9.60 0.45 -11.46
CA LEU A 154 10.26 -0.79 -11.87
C LEU A 154 10.15 -1.87 -10.79
N VAL A 155 10.38 -1.48 -9.52
CA VAL A 155 10.24 -2.41 -8.38
C VAL A 155 8.80 -2.90 -8.25
N LEU A 156 7.82 -1.98 -8.33
CA LEU A 156 6.40 -2.32 -8.26
C LEU A 156 5.96 -3.26 -9.39
N THR A 157 6.44 -3.04 -10.61
CA THR A 157 6.16 -3.92 -11.76
C THR A 157 6.81 -5.29 -11.54
N TYR A 158 8.08 -5.32 -11.15
CA TYR A 158 8.82 -6.56 -10.93
C TYR A 158 8.16 -7.48 -9.90
N ILE A 159 7.73 -6.90 -8.78
CA ILE A 159 7.09 -7.65 -7.70
C ILE A 159 5.61 -7.87 -7.98
N GLY A 160 4.88 -6.81 -8.33
CA GLY A 160 3.44 -6.83 -8.52
C GLY A 160 2.98 -7.77 -9.61
N GLU A 161 3.68 -7.78 -10.74
CA GLU A 161 3.39 -8.63 -11.90
C GLU A 161 4.10 -9.99 -11.87
N ASN A 162 4.69 -10.38 -10.73
CA ASN A 162 5.33 -11.68 -10.50
C ASN A 162 6.56 -11.95 -11.36
N HIS A 163 7.25 -10.93 -11.88
CA HIS A 163 8.50 -11.12 -12.62
C HIS A 163 9.60 -11.74 -11.74
N TRP A 164 9.62 -11.40 -10.44
CA TRP A 164 10.56 -11.93 -9.45
C TRP A 164 10.50 -13.46 -9.29
N LYS A 165 9.36 -14.07 -9.63
CA LYS A 165 9.23 -15.55 -9.66
C LYS A 165 9.84 -16.19 -10.90
N LYS A 166 10.15 -15.39 -11.94
CA LYS A 166 10.55 -15.90 -13.27
C LYS A 166 11.95 -15.50 -13.69
N MET A 167 12.47 -14.37 -13.22
CA MET A 167 13.78 -13.86 -13.63
C MET A 167 14.43 -13.03 -12.51
N SER A 168 15.75 -12.88 -12.56
CA SER A 168 16.49 -12.02 -11.66
C SER A 168 16.18 -10.54 -11.90
N TRP A 169 16.42 -9.70 -10.89
CA TRP A 169 16.27 -8.25 -10.99
C TRP A 169 17.12 -7.65 -12.14
N ASP A 170 18.37 -8.08 -12.28
CA ASP A 170 19.24 -7.59 -13.34
C ASP A 170 18.74 -7.94 -14.74
N SER A 171 18.22 -9.15 -14.93
CA SER A 171 17.59 -9.56 -16.19
C SER A 171 16.34 -8.74 -16.49
N PHE A 172 15.54 -8.47 -15.47
CA PHE A 172 14.36 -7.62 -15.60
C PHE A 172 14.74 -6.19 -16.00
N LEU A 173 15.74 -5.60 -15.35
CA LEU A 173 16.22 -4.25 -15.68
C LEU A 173 16.71 -4.16 -17.14
N LYS A 174 17.51 -5.11 -17.61
CA LYS A 174 17.98 -5.12 -19.01
C LYS A 174 16.84 -5.09 -20.03
N ASN A 175 15.71 -5.72 -19.70
CA ASN A 175 14.55 -5.78 -20.59
C ASN A 175 13.64 -4.52 -20.49
N ASN A 176 13.75 -3.73 -19.41
CA ASN A 176 12.83 -2.62 -19.11
C ASN A 176 13.52 -1.24 -18.97
N SER A 177 14.83 -1.13 -19.18
CA SER A 177 15.63 0.11 -19.10
C SER A 177 15.85 0.79 -20.45
N LYS A 178 14.89 0.65 -21.39
CA LYS A 178 14.86 1.40 -22.65
C LYS A 178 14.05 2.69 -22.52
#